data_d762a1716d0a05b577641300330e444b
#
_entry.id   d762a1716d0a05b577641300330e444b
#
_cell.length_a   1.000
_cell.length_b   1.000
_cell.length_c   1.000
_cell.angle_alpha   90.00
_cell.angle_beta   90.00
_cell.angle_gamma   90.00
#
_symmetry.space_group_name_H-M   'P 1'
#
loop_
_entity.id
_entity.type
_entity.pdbx_description
1 polymer ?
#
loop_
_entity_poly.entity_id
_entity_poly.type
_entity_poly.pdbx_seq_one_letter_code
_entity_poly.pdbx_strand_id
1 'polypeptide(L)'
;MSFEFLVSKIQKNNFLLIGRAGIDIYPDPPGTKTENAKSFVTHLGGSSANMGVQLTLFGGNCNLLTRVSDDALGKLAINQLNHYGVKNKLVEFEKNESRISFAIVETTVKDHQSIIYRHKASDLFLNKDDVENANIQNFDCLLITGTSLAAEPSRSATLYALDIANKNNIPVIMDIDYRPYTWESSKKAKEVYNLAASKCSGVFGNDDEFGVLAGDYSNGLDHARQLAKNVSLIIYKKGDKVLLLLQ
;
A
#
# COMPACT_ATOMS: atom_id res chain seq x y z
N MET A 1 20.45 8.30 2.44
CA MET A 1 20.20 7.98 3.88
C MET A 1 20.93 6.68 4.19
N SER A 2 21.59 6.50 5.35
CA SER A 2 22.25 5.23 5.64
C SER A 2 21.25 4.19 6.16
N PHE A 3 21.60 2.92 6.04
CA PHE A 3 20.77 1.82 6.54
C PHE A 3 20.62 1.88 8.07
N GLU A 4 21.69 2.20 8.80
CA GLU A 4 21.65 2.35 10.26
C GLU A 4 20.70 3.47 10.70
N PHE A 5 20.67 4.58 9.95
CA PHE A 5 19.72 5.66 10.23
C PHE A 5 18.28 5.21 9.98
N LEU A 6 18.02 4.50 8.89
CA LEU A 6 16.70 3.92 8.61
C LEU A 6 16.25 3.02 9.76
N VAL A 7 17.11 2.09 10.20
CA VAL A 7 16.82 1.19 11.34
C VAL A 7 16.54 1.96 12.61
N SER A 8 17.36 2.98 12.93
CA SER A 8 17.19 3.80 14.13
C SER A 8 15.85 4.53 14.18
N LYS A 9 15.30 4.90 13.03
CA LYS A 9 14.00 5.54 12.92
C LYS A 9 12.85 4.52 13.05
N ILE A 10 12.97 3.37 12.41
CA ILE A 10 11.96 2.30 12.50
C ILE A 10 11.81 1.82 13.95
N GLN A 11 12.89 1.72 14.71
CA GLN A 11 12.88 1.30 16.11
C GLN A 11 12.06 2.20 17.04
N LYS A 12 11.76 3.43 16.65
CA LYS A 12 10.87 4.34 17.41
C LYS A 12 9.39 3.99 17.27
N ASN A 13 9.06 3.12 16.34
CA ASN A 13 7.73 2.51 16.16
C ASN A 13 6.56 3.47 15.92
N ASN A 14 6.80 4.68 15.41
CA ASN A 14 5.73 5.65 15.10
C ASN A 14 5.60 5.83 13.58
N PHE A 15 4.59 5.19 12.99
CA PHE A 15 4.43 5.07 11.55
C PHE A 15 3.23 5.83 11.01
N LEU A 16 3.41 6.51 9.89
CA LEU A 16 2.33 6.96 9.03
C LEU A 16 2.27 6.05 7.79
N LEU A 17 1.10 5.54 7.49
CA LEU A 17 0.87 4.71 6.30
C LEU A 17 -0.03 5.46 5.32
N ILE A 18 0.36 5.54 4.05
CA ILE A 18 -0.47 6.08 2.97
C ILE A 18 -0.84 4.95 2.02
N GLY A 19 -2.13 4.82 1.75
CA GLY A 19 -2.63 3.86 0.79
C GLY A 19 -4.06 3.45 1.09
N ARG A 20 -4.39 2.20 0.84
CA ARG A 20 -5.77 1.73 0.79
C ARG A 20 -6.20 1.00 2.06
N ALA A 21 -7.40 1.34 2.57
CA ALA A 21 -8.24 0.45 3.35
C ALA A 21 -9.40 -0.02 2.46
N GLY A 22 -9.75 -1.29 2.52
CA GLY A 22 -10.81 -1.90 1.74
C GLY A 22 -11.50 -3.02 2.50
N ILE A 23 -12.39 -3.73 1.83
CA ILE A 23 -13.05 -4.92 2.37
C ILE A 23 -12.71 -6.10 1.47
N ASP A 24 -12.18 -7.17 2.06
CA ASP A 24 -12.01 -8.44 1.39
C ASP A 24 -13.18 -9.37 1.76
N ILE A 25 -13.76 -10.00 0.74
CA ILE A 25 -14.98 -10.83 0.83
C ILE A 25 -14.59 -12.23 0.40
N TYR A 26 -14.82 -13.20 1.27
CA TYR A 26 -14.49 -14.60 1.05
C TYR A 26 -15.77 -15.44 0.98
N PRO A 27 -15.93 -16.28 -0.06
CA PRO A 27 -16.98 -17.29 -0.07
C PRO A 27 -16.92 -18.20 1.16
N ASP A 28 -18.06 -18.50 1.76
CA ASP A 28 -18.19 -19.36 2.92
C ASP A 28 -19.10 -20.57 2.58
N PRO A 29 -18.70 -21.82 2.92
CA PRO A 29 -17.46 -22.20 3.62
C PRO A 29 -16.19 -22.07 2.75
N PRO A 30 -14.99 -22.02 3.39
CA PRO A 30 -13.72 -21.98 2.65
C PRO A 30 -13.62 -23.09 1.61
N GLY A 31 -13.02 -22.78 0.45
CA GLY A 31 -12.93 -23.71 -0.70
C GLY A 31 -14.14 -23.66 -1.63
N THR A 32 -15.13 -22.82 -1.35
CA THR A 32 -16.27 -22.58 -2.24
C THR A 32 -15.88 -21.64 -3.37
N LYS A 33 -16.28 -21.97 -4.61
CA LYS A 33 -16.19 -21.04 -5.73
C LYS A 33 -17.22 -19.93 -5.57
N THR A 34 -16.85 -18.69 -5.97
CA THR A 34 -17.72 -17.51 -5.85
C THR A 34 -19.09 -17.71 -6.48
N GLU A 35 -19.13 -18.34 -7.66
CA GLU A 35 -20.37 -18.62 -8.42
C GLU A 35 -21.34 -19.57 -7.71
N ASN A 36 -20.85 -20.35 -6.72
CA ASN A 36 -21.63 -21.32 -5.96
C ASN A 36 -21.87 -20.88 -4.51
N ALA A 37 -21.32 -19.73 -4.11
CA ALA A 37 -21.40 -19.25 -2.73
C ALA A 37 -22.80 -18.78 -2.36
N LYS A 38 -23.30 -19.20 -1.21
CA LYS A 38 -24.57 -18.76 -0.61
C LYS A 38 -24.37 -17.74 0.51
N SER A 39 -23.18 -17.70 1.08
CA SER A 39 -22.76 -16.79 2.14
C SER A 39 -21.32 -16.33 1.93
N PHE A 40 -20.99 -15.20 2.54
CA PHE A 40 -19.66 -14.61 2.47
C PHE A 40 -19.25 -14.08 3.84
N VAL A 41 -17.96 -14.17 4.13
CA VAL A 41 -17.33 -13.55 5.31
C VAL A 41 -16.52 -12.35 4.86
N THR A 42 -16.55 -11.28 5.65
CA THR A 42 -15.85 -10.03 5.34
C THR A 42 -14.66 -9.82 6.27
N HIS A 43 -13.56 -9.35 5.73
CA HIS A 43 -12.36 -8.96 6.48
C HIS A 43 -11.86 -7.59 6.02
N LEU A 44 -11.02 -6.98 6.86
CA LEU A 44 -10.29 -5.78 6.46
C LEU A 44 -9.37 -6.12 5.29
N GLY A 45 -9.51 -5.39 4.20
CA GLY A 45 -8.68 -5.46 3.01
C GLY A 45 -7.83 -4.21 2.84
N GLY A 46 -6.99 -4.24 1.82
CA GLY A 46 -6.08 -3.15 1.49
C GLY A 46 -4.68 -3.35 2.06
N SER A 47 -3.68 -3.24 1.19
CA SER A 47 -2.28 -3.47 1.52
C SER A 47 -1.77 -2.59 2.66
N SER A 48 -2.07 -1.29 2.61
CA SER A 48 -1.65 -0.36 3.67
C SER A 48 -2.35 -0.63 5.00
N ALA A 49 -3.65 -0.93 4.97
CA ALA A 49 -4.37 -1.30 6.18
C ALA A 49 -3.80 -2.58 6.81
N ASN A 50 -3.54 -3.60 5.99
CA ASN A 50 -2.95 -4.86 6.45
C ASN A 50 -1.53 -4.69 7.00
N MET A 51 -0.69 -3.83 6.37
CA MET A 51 0.61 -3.47 6.95
C MET A 51 0.45 -2.77 8.30
N GLY A 52 -0.47 -1.82 8.41
CA GLY A 52 -0.77 -1.12 9.66
C GLY A 52 -1.21 -2.08 10.77
N VAL A 53 -2.08 -3.04 10.46
CA VAL A 53 -2.49 -4.09 11.38
C VAL A 53 -1.29 -4.91 11.84
N GLN A 54 -0.47 -5.40 10.89
CA GLN A 54 0.67 -6.25 11.22
C GLN A 54 1.71 -5.52 12.08
N LEU A 55 2.03 -4.26 11.73
CA LEU A 55 2.95 -3.44 12.52
C LEU A 55 2.38 -3.13 13.92
N THR A 56 1.08 -2.89 14.03
CA THR A 56 0.43 -2.66 15.33
C THR A 56 0.49 -3.90 16.21
N LEU A 57 0.27 -5.10 15.66
CA LEU A 57 0.43 -6.36 16.38
C LEU A 57 1.86 -6.60 16.87
N PHE A 58 2.86 -6.06 16.19
CA PHE A 58 4.26 -6.05 16.62
C PHE A 58 4.63 -4.89 17.58
N GLY A 59 3.64 -4.15 18.08
CA GLY A 59 3.86 -3.07 19.03
C GLY A 59 4.11 -1.70 18.40
N GLY A 60 3.89 -1.55 17.10
CA GLY A 60 4.01 -0.27 16.39
C GLY A 60 2.83 0.66 16.65
N ASN A 61 3.09 1.96 16.64
CA ASN A 61 2.07 3.02 16.66
C ASN A 61 1.75 3.43 15.22
N CYS A 62 0.72 2.85 14.63
CA CYS A 62 0.38 3.01 13.22
C CYS A 62 -0.81 3.94 13.02
N ASN A 63 -0.64 4.95 12.16
CA ASN A 63 -1.71 5.83 11.71
C ASN A 63 -1.91 5.63 10.21
N LEU A 64 -3.15 5.44 9.78
CA LEU A 64 -3.48 5.29 8.37
C LEU A 64 -4.05 6.60 7.83
N LEU A 65 -3.44 7.11 6.76
CA LEU A 65 -3.91 8.24 5.96
C LEU A 65 -4.51 7.72 4.66
N THR A 66 -5.82 7.83 4.54
CA THR A 66 -6.58 7.35 3.38
C THR A 66 -7.97 7.97 3.36
N ARG A 67 -8.75 7.67 2.33
CA ARG A 67 -10.18 7.95 2.28
C ARG A 67 -10.98 6.66 2.15
N VAL A 68 -12.15 6.63 2.78
CA VAL A 68 -13.14 5.55 2.67
C VAL A 68 -14.49 6.12 2.25
N SER A 69 -15.40 5.30 1.73
CA SER A 69 -16.73 5.76 1.35
C SER A 69 -17.58 6.14 2.57
N ASP A 70 -18.42 7.16 2.43
CA ASP A 70 -19.41 7.51 3.46
C ASP A 70 -20.66 6.61 3.36
N ASP A 71 -20.45 5.33 3.64
CA ASP A 71 -21.50 4.30 3.63
C ASP A 71 -21.21 3.20 4.67
N ALA A 72 -22.04 2.17 4.66
CA ALA A 72 -21.92 1.05 5.61
C ALA A 72 -20.59 0.30 5.49
N LEU A 73 -20.02 0.15 4.28
CA LEU A 73 -18.76 -0.56 4.07
C LEU A 73 -17.55 0.30 4.50
N GLY A 74 -17.58 1.61 4.27
CA GLY A 74 -16.56 2.51 4.81
C GLY A 74 -16.55 2.50 6.34
N LYS A 75 -17.73 2.51 6.98
CA LYS A 75 -17.86 2.38 8.44
C LYS A 75 -17.37 1.01 8.94
N LEU A 76 -17.62 -0.06 8.19
CA LEU A 76 -17.09 -1.39 8.51
C LEU A 76 -15.56 -1.38 8.49
N ALA A 77 -14.92 -0.77 7.49
CA ALA A 77 -13.45 -0.65 7.44
C ALA A 77 -12.91 0.12 8.65
N ILE A 78 -13.54 1.23 9.04
CA ILE A 78 -13.16 1.99 10.26
C ILE A 78 -13.27 1.12 11.51
N ASN A 79 -14.35 0.37 11.66
CA ASN A 79 -14.54 -0.53 12.80
C ASN A 79 -13.47 -1.62 12.85
N GLN A 80 -13.09 -2.18 11.70
CA GLN A 80 -12.02 -3.17 11.61
C GLN A 80 -10.65 -2.55 11.97
N LEU A 81 -10.32 -1.36 11.48
CA LEU A 81 -9.10 -0.65 11.86
C LEU A 81 -9.03 -0.42 13.38
N ASN A 82 -10.13 0.00 13.99
CA ASN A 82 -10.24 0.17 15.45
C ASN A 82 -10.04 -1.15 16.19
N HIS A 83 -10.65 -2.23 15.71
CA HIS A 83 -10.53 -3.56 16.32
C HIS A 83 -9.06 -4.02 16.38
N TYR A 84 -8.28 -3.76 15.34
CA TYR A 84 -6.85 -4.10 15.29
C TYR A 84 -5.93 -3.03 15.88
N GLY A 85 -6.46 -1.92 16.41
CA GLY A 85 -5.68 -0.87 17.05
C GLY A 85 -4.94 0.07 16.11
N VAL A 86 -5.23 0.02 14.79
CA VAL A 86 -4.69 0.98 13.82
C VAL A 86 -5.41 2.32 14.00
N LYS A 87 -4.64 3.38 14.22
CA LYS A 87 -5.21 4.73 14.39
C LYS A 87 -5.78 5.24 13.06
N ASN A 88 -7.03 5.69 13.09
CA ASN A 88 -7.78 6.11 11.92
C ASN A 88 -8.26 7.57 11.98
N LYS A 89 -7.66 8.39 12.83
CA LYS A 89 -8.00 9.82 12.92
C LYS A 89 -7.69 10.61 11.64
N LEU A 90 -6.84 10.06 10.78
CA LEU A 90 -6.46 10.60 9.48
C LEU A 90 -7.20 9.92 8.32
N VAL A 91 -8.20 9.10 8.62
CA VAL A 91 -9.07 8.50 7.61
C VAL A 91 -10.26 9.41 7.40
N GLU A 92 -10.39 9.95 6.19
CA GLU A 92 -11.49 10.84 5.83
C GLU A 92 -12.61 10.08 5.09
N PHE A 93 -13.85 10.48 5.29
CA PHE A 93 -14.97 9.98 4.53
C PHE A 93 -15.10 10.77 3.22
N GLU A 94 -15.05 10.05 2.09
CA GLU A 94 -15.30 10.65 0.78
C GLU A 94 -16.80 10.80 0.56
N LYS A 95 -17.26 12.04 0.38
CA LYS A 95 -18.69 12.40 0.32
C LYS A 95 -19.30 12.34 -1.08
N ASN A 96 -18.49 12.10 -2.11
CA ASN A 96 -18.99 11.93 -3.47
C ASN A 96 -19.60 10.52 -3.66
N GLU A 97 -19.98 10.17 -4.88
CA GLU A 97 -20.54 8.85 -5.21
C GLU A 97 -19.50 7.71 -5.24
N SER A 98 -18.28 7.96 -4.81
CA SER A 98 -17.23 6.93 -4.76
C SER A 98 -17.59 5.84 -3.75
N ARG A 99 -17.08 4.64 -3.98
CA ARG A 99 -17.27 3.49 -3.09
C ARG A 99 -15.93 3.00 -2.57
N ILE A 100 -15.96 2.34 -1.42
CA ILE A 100 -14.76 1.69 -0.91
C ILE A 100 -14.32 0.60 -1.90
N SER A 101 -13.02 0.40 -2.04
CA SER A 101 -12.52 -0.73 -2.81
C SER A 101 -12.80 -2.04 -2.05
N PHE A 102 -13.22 -3.08 -2.76
CA PHE A 102 -13.36 -4.40 -2.18
C PHE A 102 -12.81 -5.48 -3.11
N ALA A 103 -12.45 -6.61 -2.55
CA ALA A 103 -12.04 -7.77 -3.30
C ALA A 103 -12.93 -8.96 -2.96
N ILE A 104 -13.22 -9.80 -3.95
CA ILE A 104 -13.75 -11.14 -3.74
C ILE A 104 -12.59 -12.10 -3.94
N VAL A 105 -12.29 -12.91 -2.94
CA VAL A 105 -11.10 -13.78 -2.92
C VAL A 105 -11.54 -15.22 -2.66
N GLU A 106 -11.33 -16.10 -3.62
CA GLU A 106 -11.55 -17.53 -3.45
C GLU A 106 -10.40 -18.16 -2.68
N THR A 107 -10.72 -19.08 -1.78
CA THR A 107 -9.73 -19.83 -0.99
C THR A 107 -9.52 -21.27 -1.52
N THR A 108 -9.89 -21.54 -2.78
CA THR A 108 -9.66 -22.81 -3.43
C THR A 108 -8.16 -23.03 -3.69
N VAL A 109 -7.68 -24.26 -3.54
CA VAL A 109 -6.25 -24.58 -3.77
C VAL A 109 -5.86 -24.49 -5.24
N LYS A 110 -6.79 -24.83 -6.14
CA LYS A 110 -6.60 -24.78 -7.60
C LYS A 110 -7.60 -23.81 -8.20
N ASP A 111 -7.17 -23.13 -9.25
CA ASP A 111 -8.01 -22.23 -10.05
C ASP A 111 -8.77 -21.19 -9.22
N HIS A 112 -8.14 -20.69 -8.14
CA HIS A 112 -8.71 -19.62 -7.34
C HIS A 112 -8.75 -18.30 -8.14
N GLN A 113 -9.80 -17.53 -7.92
CA GLN A 113 -9.92 -16.18 -8.46
C GLN A 113 -9.84 -15.15 -7.34
N SER A 114 -9.18 -14.04 -7.66
CA SER A 114 -9.18 -12.82 -6.84
C SER A 114 -9.58 -11.65 -7.73
N ILE A 115 -10.73 -11.06 -7.46
CA ILE A 115 -11.30 -9.97 -8.25
C ILE A 115 -11.37 -8.74 -7.37
N ILE A 116 -10.71 -7.65 -7.79
CA ILE A 116 -10.70 -6.41 -7.03
C ILE A 116 -11.54 -5.36 -7.75
N TYR A 117 -12.51 -4.82 -7.04
CA TYR A 117 -13.38 -3.73 -7.48
C TYR A 117 -12.83 -2.41 -6.91
N ARG A 118 -12.16 -1.63 -7.78
CA ARG A 118 -11.49 -0.38 -7.38
C ARG A 118 -11.72 0.77 -8.38
N HIS A 119 -12.78 0.71 -9.17
CA HIS A 119 -13.10 1.78 -10.11
C HIS A 119 -13.56 3.02 -9.35
N LYS A 120 -12.86 4.16 -9.51
CA LYS A 120 -13.15 5.42 -8.79
C LYS A 120 -13.36 5.21 -7.28
N ALA A 121 -12.54 4.34 -6.67
CA ALA A 121 -12.66 4.05 -5.25
C ALA A 121 -12.23 5.24 -4.40
N SER A 122 -12.78 5.33 -3.19
CA SER A 122 -12.62 6.47 -2.27
C SER A 122 -11.16 6.78 -1.94
N ASP A 123 -10.32 5.77 -1.83
CA ASP A 123 -8.89 5.91 -1.56
C ASP A 123 -8.11 6.65 -2.65
N LEU A 124 -8.64 6.68 -3.89
CA LEU A 124 -8.05 7.43 -5.00
C LEU A 124 -8.30 8.94 -4.92
N PHE A 125 -9.17 9.38 -4.01
CA PHE A 125 -9.48 10.79 -3.79
C PHE A 125 -8.66 11.43 -2.66
N LEU A 126 -7.72 10.70 -2.06
CA LEU A 126 -6.72 11.29 -1.16
C LEU A 126 -6.09 12.51 -1.83
N ASN A 127 -6.04 13.65 -1.14
CA ASN A 127 -5.56 14.90 -1.70
C ASN A 127 -4.46 15.56 -0.85
N LYS A 128 -3.95 16.69 -1.29
CA LYS A 128 -2.87 17.41 -0.61
C LYS A 128 -3.28 17.94 0.75
N ASP A 129 -4.52 18.36 0.92
CA ASP A 129 -5.01 18.89 2.20
C ASP A 129 -5.01 17.78 3.27
N ASP A 130 -5.36 16.55 2.89
CA ASP A 130 -5.26 15.38 3.77
C ASP A 130 -3.81 15.16 4.24
N VAL A 131 -2.86 15.32 3.31
CA VAL A 131 -1.42 15.16 3.59
C VAL A 131 -0.91 16.28 4.50
N GLU A 132 -1.33 17.53 4.30
CA GLU A 132 -0.96 18.67 5.15
C GLU A 132 -1.51 18.48 6.56
N ASN A 133 -2.77 18.08 6.69
CA ASN A 133 -3.42 17.82 7.98
C ASN A 133 -2.78 16.65 8.74
N ALA A 134 -2.13 15.71 8.05
CA ALA A 134 -1.46 14.58 8.68
C ALA A 134 -0.23 14.97 9.50
N ASN A 135 0.37 16.15 9.26
CA ASN A 135 1.57 16.62 9.98
C ASN A 135 2.68 15.56 9.99
N ILE A 136 3.13 15.16 8.80
CA ILE A 136 4.09 14.07 8.56
C ILE A 136 5.34 14.18 9.45
N GLN A 137 5.78 15.39 9.78
CA GLN A 137 6.96 15.64 10.64
C GLN A 137 6.84 15.04 12.06
N ASN A 138 5.66 14.65 12.48
CA ASN A 138 5.43 14.02 13.79
C ASN A 138 5.65 12.50 13.78
N PHE A 139 5.97 11.92 12.63
CA PHE A 139 6.20 10.49 12.47
C PHE A 139 7.67 10.15 12.29
N ASP A 140 8.05 8.93 12.64
CA ASP A 140 9.43 8.45 12.52
C ASP A 140 9.69 7.74 11.19
N CYS A 141 8.65 7.27 10.54
CA CYS A 141 8.73 6.62 9.23
C CYS A 141 7.41 6.78 8.47
N LEU A 142 7.50 7.05 7.17
CA LEU A 142 6.39 7.03 6.23
C LEU A 142 6.43 5.73 5.43
N LEU A 143 5.31 5.00 5.42
CA LEU A 143 5.11 3.82 4.59
C LEU A 143 4.07 4.13 3.51
N ILE A 144 4.37 3.82 2.27
CA ILE A 144 3.41 3.95 1.17
C ILE A 144 3.24 2.64 0.42
N THR A 145 2.05 2.43 -0.14
CA THR A 145 1.85 1.39 -1.15
C THR A 145 1.67 2.02 -2.52
N GLY A 146 2.25 1.41 -3.53
CA GLY A 146 2.17 1.92 -4.89
C GLY A 146 0.77 2.00 -5.46
N THR A 147 -0.20 1.35 -4.82
CA THR A 147 -1.63 1.51 -5.17
C THR A 147 -2.12 2.95 -4.98
N SER A 148 -1.54 3.73 -4.06
CA SER A 148 -1.87 5.16 -3.89
C SER A 148 -1.36 6.05 -5.03
N LEU A 149 -0.43 5.54 -5.84
CA LEU A 149 0.15 6.26 -6.98
C LEU A 149 -0.62 6.03 -8.30
N ALA A 150 -1.66 5.17 -8.29
CA ALA A 150 -2.29 4.69 -9.53
C ALA A 150 -3.08 5.79 -10.27
N ALA A 151 -3.74 6.70 -9.57
CA ALA A 151 -4.59 7.74 -10.16
C ALA A 151 -4.52 9.07 -9.41
N GLU A 152 -4.94 10.13 -10.07
CA GLU A 152 -5.12 11.45 -9.44
C GLU A 152 -6.47 11.51 -8.68
N PRO A 153 -6.53 12.30 -7.61
CA PRO A 153 -5.51 13.16 -7.01
C PRO A 153 -4.54 12.41 -6.06
N SER A 154 -4.80 11.14 -5.73
CA SER A 154 -4.02 10.36 -4.76
C SER A 154 -2.54 10.25 -5.14
N ARG A 155 -2.22 10.13 -6.45
CA ARG A 155 -0.83 10.15 -6.95
C ARG A 155 -0.09 11.41 -6.53
N SER A 156 -0.65 12.58 -6.89
CA SER A 156 -0.04 13.87 -6.56
C SER A 156 0.07 14.09 -5.06
N ALA A 157 -0.93 13.69 -4.30
CA ALA A 157 -0.91 13.77 -2.84
C ALA A 157 0.19 12.87 -2.23
N THR A 158 0.31 11.62 -2.71
CA THR A 158 1.35 10.70 -2.23
C THR A 158 2.74 11.20 -2.57
N LEU A 159 2.99 11.67 -3.80
CA LEU A 159 4.29 12.25 -4.18
C LEU A 159 4.62 13.49 -3.33
N TYR A 160 3.64 14.32 -3.04
CA TYR A 160 3.80 15.47 -2.15
C TYR A 160 4.17 15.03 -0.72
N ALA A 161 3.57 13.96 -0.21
CA ALA A 161 3.94 13.37 1.10
C ALA A 161 5.40 12.90 1.11
N LEU A 162 5.89 12.30 0.02
CA LEU A 162 7.30 11.92 -0.12
C LEU A 162 8.22 13.15 -0.03
N ASP A 163 7.85 14.25 -0.66
CA ASP A 163 8.64 15.48 -0.63
C ASP A 163 8.70 16.09 0.77
N ILE A 164 7.57 16.09 1.50
CA ILE A 164 7.53 16.53 2.91
C ILE A 164 8.41 15.63 3.77
N ALA A 165 8.29 14.30 3.63
CA ALA A 165 9.07 13.34 4.41
C ALA A 165 10.59 13.55 4.18
N ASN A 166 11.01 13.67 2.93
CA ASN A 166 12.40 13.89 2.59
C ASN A 166 12.93 15.23 3.13
N LYS A 167 12.15 16.32 3.01
CA LYS A 167 12.52 17.63 3.56
C LYS A 167 12.74 17.59 5.09
N ASN A 168 12.03 16.71 5.79
CA ASN A 168 12.12 16.56 7.24
C ASN A 168 13.02 15.39 7.69
N ASN A 169 13.79 14.79 6.77
CA ASN A 169 14.64 13.64 7.04
C ASN A 169 13.89 12.44 7.66
N ILE A 170 12.64 12.22 7.23
CA ILE A 170 11.82 11.07 7.61
C ILE A 170 12.02 10.00 6.56
N PRO A 171 12.48 8.79 6.93
CA PRO A 171 12.62 7.71 5.97
C PRO A 171 11.28 7.30 5.38
N VAL A 172 11.31 6.99 4.10
CA VAL A 172 10.14 6.49 3.35
C VAL A 172 10.40 5.06 2.92
N ILE A 173 9.44 4.19 3.17
CA ILE A 173 9.43 2.81 2.67
C ILE A 173 8.24 2.65 1.72
N MET A 174 8.48 2.11 0.54
CA MET A 174 7.48 1.82 -0.46
C MET A 174 7.34 0.32 -0.71
N ASP A 175 6.13 -0.21 -0.58
CA ASP A 175 5.75 -1.48 -1.21
C ASP A 175 5.21 -1.16 -2.61
N ILE A 176 5.80 -1.76 -3.64
CA ILE A 176 5.45 -1.48 -5.04
C ILE A 176 3.99 -1.82 -5.30
N ASP A 177 3.49 -2.94 -4.79
CA ASP A 177 2.07 -3.36 -4.82
C ASP A 177 1.39 -3.06 -6.18
N TYR A 178 2.01 -3.53 -7.27
CA TYR A 178 1.53 -3.25 -8.63
C TYR A 178 0.23 -3.99 -8.93
N ARG A 179 -0.75 -3.26 -9.44
CA ARG A 179 -2.04 -3.80 -9.89
C ARG A 179 -2.30 -3.29 -11.31
N PRO A 180 -2.04 -4.09 -12.35
CA PRO A 180 -2.03 -3.64 -13.76
C PRO A 180 -3.34 -2.97 -14.18
N TYR A 181 -4.48 -3.47 -13.74
CA TYR A 181 -5.81 -2.96 -14.09
C TYR A 181 -6.14 -1.59 -13.49
N THR A 182 -5.29 -1.03 -12.62
CA THR A 182 -5.49 0.30 -12.03
C THR A 182 -4.70 1.39 -12.75
N TRP A 183 -3.87 1.03 -13.71
CA TRP A 183 -3.00 1.95 -14.44
C TRP A 183 -3.46 2.17 -15.87
N GLU A 184 -3.25 3.38 -16.38
CA GLU A 184 -3.48 3.73 -17.78
C GLU A 184 -2.62 2.88 -18.73
N SER A 185 -1.38 2.58 -18.31
CA SER A 185 -0.44 1.72 -19.01
C SER A 185 0.73 1.29 -18.11
N SER A 186 1.38 0.18 -18.45
CA SER A 186 2.61 -0.26 -17.79
C SER A 186 3.75 0.78 -17.90
N LYS A 187 3.82 1.51 -19.01
CA LYS A 187 4.77 2.60 -19.20
C LYS A 187 4.54 3.71 -18.17
N LYS A 188 3.28 4.11 -17.95
CA LYS A 188 2.95 5.13 -16.93
C LYS A 188 3.27 4.64 -15.52
N ALA A 189 2.95 3.38 -15.23
CA ALA A 189 3.32 2.77 -13.96
C ALA A 189 4.83 2.78 -13.73
N LYS A 190 5.62 2.35 -14.72
CA LYS A 190 7.10 2.42 -14.68
C LYS A 190 7.60 3.81 -14.34
N GLU A 191 7.14 4.84 -15.05
CA GLU A 191 7.58 6.23 -14.85
C GLU A 191 7.30 6.69 -13.41
N VAL A 192 6.08 6.48 -12.93
CA VAL A 192 5.65 6.95 -11.60
C VAL A 192 6.32 6.16 -10.49
N TYR A 193 6.42 4.83 -10.61
CA TYR A 193 7.09 4.01 -9.60
C TYR A 193 8.58 4.34 -9.48
N ASN A 194 9.31 4.54 -10.59
CA ASN A 194 10.71 4.93 -10.53
C ASN A 194 10.89 6.30 -9.89
N LEU A 195 9.99 7.27 -10.20
CA LEU A 195 10.00 8.58 -9.54
C LEU A 195 9.78 8.44 -8.02
N ALA A 196 8.81 7.66 -7.58
CA ALA A 196 8.55 7.45 -6.17
C ALA A 196 9.72 6.68 -5.50
N ALA A 197 10.21 5.59 -6.11
CA ALA A 197 11.30 4.80 -5.61
C ALA A 197 12.59 5.63 -5.39
N SER A 198 12.89 6.56 -6.30
CA SER A 198 14.05 7.45 -6.15
C SER A 198 13.98 8.39 -4.94
N LYS A 199 12.80 8.56 -4.36
CA LYS A 199 12.54 9.38 -3.17
C LYS A 199 12.45 8.52 -1.88
N CYS A 200 12.55 7.19 -1.99
CA CYS A 200 12.39 6.27 -0.88
C CYS A 200 13.74 5.88 -0.25
N SER A 201 13.70 5.55 1.03
CA SER A 201 14.82 4.96 1.78
C SER A 201 14.79 3.43 1.70
N GLY A 202 13.62 2.85 1.47
CA GLY A 202 13.42 1.42 1.27
C GLY A 202 12.38 1.14 0.19
N VAL A 203 12.58 0.07 -0.59
CA VAL A 203 11.61 -0.37 -1.61
C VAL A 203 11.44 -1.89 -1.53
N PHE A 204 10.19 -2.34 -1.46
CA PHE A 204 9.80 -3.73 -1.38
C PHE A 204 9.00 -4.11 -2.62
N GLY A 205 9.24 -5.30 -3.13
CA GLY A 205 8.50 -5.81 -4.27
C GLY A 205 8.86 -7.25 -4.61
N ASN A 206 8.07 -7.85 -5.48
CA ASN A 206 8.35 -9.15 -6.08
C ASN A 206 9.04 -9.00 -7.43
N ASP A 207 9.37 -10.12 -8.09
CA ASP A 207 10.02 -10.16 -9.40
C ASP A 207 9.19 -9.47 -10.49
N ASP A 208 7.88 -9.67 -10.53
CA ASP A 208 6.99 -9.00 -11.49
C ASP A 208 6.95 -7.48 -11.27
N GLU A 209 6.88 -7.05 -10.02
CA GLU A 209 6.82 -5.64 -9.63
C GLU A 209 8.11 -4.91 -10.00
N PHE A 210 9.26 -5.47 -9.69
CA PHE A 210 10.55 -4.91 -10.15
C PHE A 210 10.71 -5.01 -11.68
N GLY A 211 10.12 -6.02 -12.32
CA GLY A 211 10.03 -6.12 -13.77
C GLY A 211 9.28 -4.93 -14.39
N VAL A 212 8.21 -4.48 -13.76
CA VAL A 212 7.49 -3.26 -14.19
C VAL A 212 8.37 -2.02 -14.05
N LEU A 213 9.10 -1.87 -12.95
CA LEU A 213 10.04 -0.75 -12.78
C LEU A 213 11.15 -0.78 -13.85
N ALA A 214 11.67 -1.96 -14.18
CA ALA A 214 12.63 -2.14 -15.26
C ALA A 214 12.03 -1.83 -16.64
N GLY A 215 10.71 -2.05 -16.79
CA GLY A 215 10.03 -2.05 -18.10
C GLY A 215 10.29 -3.31 -18.91
N ASP A 216 10.84 -4.32 -18.27
CA ASP A 216 11.12 -5.65 -18.80
C ASP A 216 11.15 -6.64 -17.63
N TYR A 217 10.27 -7.62 -17.65
CA TYR A 217 10.13 -8.61 -16.58
C TYR A 217 11.37 -9.47 -16.37
N SER A 218 12.21 -9.65 -17.39
CA SER A 218 13.47 -10.39 -17.26
C SER A 218 14.57 -9.61 -16.51
N ASN A 219 14.45 -8.30 -16.43
CA ASN A 219 15.48 -7.40 -15.88
C ASN A 219 15.14 -6.86 -14.46
N GLY A 220 14.11 -7.39 -13.80
CA GLY A 220 13.66 -6.90 -12.49
C GLY A 220 14.76 -6.93 -11.42
N LEU A 221 15.49 -8.04 -11.31
CA LEU A 221 16.57 -8.17 -10.31
C LEU A 221 17.73 -7.19 -10.57
N ASP A 222 18.12 -7.00 -11.81
CA ASP A 222 19.21 -6.08 -12.15
C ASP A 222 18.79 -4.63 -11.91
N HIS A 223 17.52 -4.29 -12.17
CA HIS A 223 16.96 -3.00 -11.81
C HIS A 223 16.95 -2.79 -10.29
N ALA A 224 16.55 -3.79 -9.51
CA ALA A 224 16.61 -3.74 -8.05
C ALA A 224 18.03 -3.49 -7.53
N ARG A 225 19.05 -4.16 -8.11
CA ARG A 225 20.47 -3.91 -7.81
C ARG A 225 20.94 -2.50 -8.17
N GLN A 226 20.42 -1.94 -9.26
CA GLN A 226 20.72 -0.55 -9.63
C GLN A 226 20.10 0.45 -8.64
N LEU A 227 18.83 0.22 -8.23
CA LEU A 227 18.18 1.03 -7.21
C LEU A 227 18.91 0.97 -5.86
N ALA A 228 19.42 -0.17 -5.46
CA ALA A 228 20.17 -0.36 -4.21
C ALA A 228 21.42 0.53 -4.09
N LYS A 229 21.94 1.08 -5.19
CA LYS A 229 23.04 2.05 -5.15
C LYS A 229 22.63 3.42 -4.55
N ASN A 230 21.34 3.72 -4.55
CA ASN A 230 20.80 5.02 -4.11
C ASN A 230 19.73 4.90 -3.02
N VAL A 231 19.19 3.70 -2.81
CA VAL A 231 18.16 3.38 -1.82
C VAL A 231 18.80 2.50 -0.76
N SER A 232 18.60 2.84 0.51
CA SER A 232 19.31 2.18 1.64
C SER A 232 18.90 0.72 1.86
N LEU A 233 17.71 0.32 1.35
CA LEU A 233 17.17 -1.02 1.53
C LEU A 233 16.29 -1.42 0.36
N ILE A 234 16.62 -2.52 -0.28
CA ILE A 234 15.72 -3.18 -1.24
C ILE A 234 15.38 -4.58 -0.74
N ILE A 235 14.09 -4.89 -0.68
CA ILE A 235 13.61 -6.25 -0.42
C ILE A 235 12.97 -6.79 -1.69
N TYR A 236 13.67 -7.72 -2.31
CA TYR A 236 13.24 -8.40 -3.54
C TYR A 236 12.69 -9.78 -3.21
N LYS A 237 11.40 -10.01 -3.43
CA LYS A 237 10.70 -11.27 -3.19
C LYS A 237 10.62 -12.07 -4.47
N LYS A 238 11.04 -13.32 -4.46
CA LYS A 238 11.00 -14.23 -5.63
C LYS A 238 10.09 -15.42 -5.36
N GLY A 239 8.77 -15.14 -5.32
CA GLY A 239 7.75 -16.12 -5.02
C GLY A 239 8.01 -16.82 -3.68
N ASP A 240 7.91 -18.13 -3.67
CA ASP A 240 8.17 -19.03 -2.53
C ASP A 240 9.66 -19.40 -2.34
N LYS A 241 10.52 -18.93 -3.23
CA LYS A 241 11.89 -19.44 -3.34
C LYS A 241 12.92 -18.60 -2.58
N VAL A 242 12.89 -17.27 -2.70
CA VAL A 242 13.96 -16.40 -2.22
C VAL A 242 13.46 -15.03 -1.79
N LEU A 243 13.97 -14.55 -0.68
CA LEU A 243 13.96 -13.15 -0.31
C LEU A 243 15.41 -12.63 -0.38
N LEU A 244 15.65 -11.61 -1.21
CA LEU A 244 16.94 -10.97 -1.31
C LEU A 244 16.88 -9.61 -0.61
N LEU A 245 17.84 -9.37 0.27
CA LEU A 245 18.10 -8.08 0.87
C LEU A 245 19.29 -7.45 0.13
N LEU A 246 19.09 -6.30 -0.47
CA LEU A 246 20.12 -5.52 -1.15
C LEU A 246 20.31 -4.21 -0.39
N GLN A 247 21.56 -3.89 -0.10
CA GLN A 247 22.01 -2.70 0.62
C GLN A 247 23.06 -1.96 -0.20
#